data_83619af23e9757d0f218c9432d3a3a65
#
_entry.id   83619af23e9757d0f218c9432d3a3a65
#
_cell.length_a   1.000
_cell.length_b   1.000
_cell.length_c   1.000
_cell.angle_alpha   90.00
_cell.angle_beta   90.00
_cell.angle_gamma   90.00
#
_symmetry.space_group_name_H-M   'P 1'
#
loop_
_entity.id
_entity.type
_entity.pdbx_description
1 polymer ?
#
loop_
_entity_poly.entity_id
_entity_poly.type
_entity_poly.pdbx_seq_one_letter_code
_entity_poly.pdbx_strand_id
1 'polypeptide(L)'
;MDFGFFWVTAVTTDGQIVVANSYGLAYIPEGVNLPEQVRMASADESIPVGERAKWATYPILAVQGWAQHHNLRLRAVVATEDQFKNFDPGTAKVTLQADDIPESGKMQGRNRLAVIAPDAASHLASVSAGGLSELLPPAPSDTNPPADETAKLWFEVMKPMMSTNPDRGVAHLEAFVNYSEHAKEQALYRAHTAREAVAQRAAIADWIYWQHLSVLISDSLAGSAAK
;
A
#
# COMPACT_ATOMS: atom_id res chain seq x y z
N MET A 1 -9.45 6.63 13.86
CA MET A 1 -10.12 7.16 12.65
C MET A 1 -9.02 7.72 11.77
N ASP A 2 -8.75 7.07 10.62
CA ASP A 2 -7.64 7.48 9.72
C ASP A 2 -8.09 8.68 8.90
N PHE A 3 -7.91 9.86 9.45
CA PHE A 3 -8.23 11.10 8.75
C PHE A 3 -7.44 11.18 7.44
N GLY A 4 -8.15 11.31 6.32
CA GLY A 4 -7.57 11.46 5.00
C GLY A 4 -7.23 10.16 4.26
N PHE A 5 -7.39 8.98 4.87
CA PHE A 5 -7.25 7.72 4.16
C PHE A 5 -8.54 7.34 3.45
N PHE A 6 -8.47 7.13 2.16
CA PHE A 6 -9.61 6.71 1.36
C PHE A 6 -9.19 5.89 0.14
N TRP A 7 -10.11 5.08 -0.34
CA TRP A 7 -9.98 4.28 -1.54
C TRP A 7 -10.79 4.87 -2.69
N VAL A 8 -10.28 4.67 -3.90
CA VAL A 8 -11.00 4.88 -5.15
C VAL A 8 -11.00 3.56 -5.91
N THR A 9 -12.14 3.17 -6.43
CA THR A 9 -12.29 2.00 -7.30
C THR A 9 -12.74 2.46 -8.67
N ALA A 10 -12.09 1.96 -9.72
CA ALA A 10 -12.53 2.16 -11.09
C ALA A 10 -12.83 0.84 -11.77
N VAL A 11 -13.79 0.88 -12.68
CA VAL A 11 -14.16 -0.25 -13.53
C VAL A 11 -13.94 0.16 -14.98
N THR A 12 -13.25 -0.67 -15.73
CA THR A 12 -13.00 -0.47 -17.16
C THR A 12 -14.18 -0.97 -18.00
N THR A 13 -14.23 -0.58 -19.27
CA THR A 13 -15.29 -0.99 -20.20
C THR A 13 -15.26 -2.50 -20.49
N ASP A 14 -14.12 -3.16 -20.34
CA ASP A 14 -13.93 -4.61 -20.46
C ASP A 14 -14.11 -5.37 -19.14
N GLY A 15 -14.49 -4.66 -18.05
CA GLY A 15 -14.86 -5.28 -16.78
C GLY A 15 -13.71 -5.49 -15.79
N GLN A 16 -12.51 -4.95 -16.06
CA GLN A 16 -11.43 -5.00 -15.08
C GLN A 16 -11.70 -4.01 -13.94
N ILE A 17 -11.28 -4.38 -12.73
CA ILE A 17 -11.44 -3.58 -11.52
C ILE A 17 -10.06 -3.16 -11.03
N VAL A 18 -9.85 -1.88 -10.86
CA VAL A 18 -8.62 -1.30 -10.34
C VAL A 18 -8.90 -0.38 -9.16
N VAL A 19 -8.05 -0.43 -8.16
CA VAL A 19 -8.15 0.40 -6.96
C VAL A 19 -6.88 1.20 -6.73
N ALA A 20 -7.03 2.32 -6.06
CA ALA A 20 -5.95 3.11 -5.51
C ALA A 20 -6.40 3.74 -4.20
N ASN A 21 -5.46 4.13 -3.34
CA ASN A 21 -5.77 4.85 -2.11
C ASN A 21 -4.93 6.13 -1.97
N SER A 22 -5.31 6.97 -1.03
CA SER A 22 -4.71 8.29 -0.82
C SER A 22 -3.32 8.25 -0.16
N TYR A 23 -2.92 7.13 0.43
CA TYR A 23 -1.58 6.99 1.01
C TYR A 23 -0.55 6.47 0.00
N GLY A 24 -1.00 6.10 -1.19
CA GLY A 24 -0.12 5.90 -2.35
C GLY A 24 0.64 4.59 -2.36
N LEU A 25 1.46 4.49 -3.35
CA LEU A 25 2.48 3.49 -3.68
C LEU A 25 2.32 2.11 -3.04
N ALA A 26 1.20 1.43 -3.35
CA ALA A 26 0.96 0.06 -2.91
C ALA A 26 0.79 -0.15 -1.38
N TYR A 27 0.49 0.91 -0.63
CA TYR A 27 0.12 0.75 0.77
C TYR A 27 -1.22 0.03 0.89
N ILE A 28 -1.22 -1.06 1.64
CA ILE A 28 -2.41 -1.83 1.98
C ILE A 28 -2.42 -2.00 3.51
N PRO A 29 -3.46 -1.54 4.21
CA PRO A 29 -3.56 -1.71 5.65
C PRO A 29 -3.48 -3.18 6.06
N GLU A 30 -2.99 -3.43 7.28
CA GLU A 30 -2.98 -4.77 7.85
C GLU A 30 -4.41 -5.34 7.92
N GLY A 31 -4.55 -6.62 7.58
CA GLY A 31 -5.84 -7.31 7.57
C GLY A 31 -6.74 -7.01 6.37
N VAL A 32 -6.37 -6.06 5.51
CA VAL A 32 -7.08 -5.83 4.25
C VAL A 32 -6.63 -6.83 3.20
N ASN A 33 -7.58 -7.55 2.62
CA ASN A 33 -7.34 -8.46 1.50
C ASN A 33 -7.98 -7.89 0.22
N LEU A 34 -7.29 -7.99 -0.91
CA LEU A 34 -7.85 -7.61 -2.20
C LEU A 34 -8.33 -8.86 -2.94
N PRO A 35 -9.59 -8.89 -3.43
CA PRO A 35 -10.08 -9.97 -4.27
C PRO A 35 -9.16 -10.23 -5.47
N GLU A 36 -9.10 -11.48 -5.92
CA GLU A 36 -8.18 -11.91 -7.00
C GLU A 36 -8.30 -11.06 -8.28
N GLN A 37 -9.53 -10.68 -8.63
CA GLN A 37 -9.85 -9.91 -9.83
C GLN A 37 -9.55 -8.41 -9.68
N VAL A 38 -9.26 -7.93 -8.47
CA VAL A 38 -8.98 -6.50 -8.22
C VAL A 38 -7.50 -6.23 -8.42
N ARG A 39 -7.17 -5.22 -9.22
CA ARG A 39 -5.81 -4.70 -9.42
C ARG A 39 -5.58 -3.49 -8.54
N MET A 40 -4.37 -3.33 -8.04
CA MET A 40 -3.95 -2.10 -7.38
C MET A 40 -3.06 -1.30 -8.33
N ALA A 41 -3.52 -0.10 -8.70
CA ALA A 41 -2.85 0.71 -9.72
C ALA A 41 -1.38 0.98 -9.39
N SER A 42 -1.10 1.33 -8.15
CA SER A 42 0.26 1.69 -7.70
C SER A 42 1.19 0.49 -7.50
N ALA A 43 0.66 -0.74 -7.47
CA ALA A 43 1.44 -1.96 -7.36
C ALA A 43 1.81 -2.57 -8.73
N ASP A 44 1.35 -1.98 -9.82
CA ASP A 44 1.62 -2.47 -11.17
C ASP A 44 3.04 -2.11 -11.59
N GLU A 45 3.94 -3.10 -11.55
CA GLU A 45 5.36 -2.93 -11.88
C GLU A 45 5.63 -2.66 -13.37
N SER A 46 4.65 -2.90 -14.24
CA SER A 46 4.76 -2.51 -15.65
C SER A 46 4.74 -0.99 -15.86
N ILE A 47 4.26 -0.25 -14.86
CA ILE A 47 4.24 1.21 -14.85
C ILE A 47 5.49 1.72 -14.15
N PRO A 48 6.30 2.58 -14.80
CA PRO A 48 7.51 3.12 -14.19
C PRO A 48 7.24 3.77 -12.83
N VAL A 49 8.14 3.58 -11.87
CA VAL A 49 7.99 4.09 -10.50
C VAL A 49 7.79 5.60 -10.45
N GLY A 50 8.46 6.37 -11.32
CA GLY A 50 8.29 7.82 -11.43
C GLY A 50 6.90 8.26 -11.91
N GLU A 51 6.22 7.43 -12.70
CA GLU A 51 4.82 7.66 -13.09
C GLU A 51 3.88 7.36 -11.90
N ARG A 52 4.09 6.24 -11.23
CA ARG A 52 3.32 5.85 -10.03
C ARG A 52 3.47 6.88 -8.90
N ALA A 53 4.66 7.45 -8.74
CA ALA A 53 4.95 8.49 -7.76
C ALA A 53 4.08 9.75 -7.94
N LYS A 54 3.81 10.15 -9.18
CA LYS A 54 2.95 11.31 -9.48
C LYS A 54 1.54 11.14 -8.96
N TRP A 55 1.09 9.90 -8.78
CA TRP A 55 -0.26 9.58 -8.34
C TRP A 55 -0.36 9.26 -6.85
N ALA A 56 0.75 9.25 -6.12
CA ALA A 56 0.84 8.68 -4.78
C ALA A 56 -0.23 9.18 -3.81
N THR A 57 -0.64 10.45 -3.93
CA THR A 57 -1.67 11.04 -3.06
C THR A 57 -2.95 11.41 -3.82
N TYR A 58 -3.06 10.98 -5.08
CA TYR A 58 -4.16 11.31 -5.98
C TYR A 58 -4.76 10.04 -6.59
N PRO A 59 -5.56 9.28 -5.84
CA PRO A 59 -6.02 7.95 -6.27
C PRO A 59 -6.93 7.98 -7.50
N ILE A 60 -7.67 9.06 -7.77
CA ILE A 60 -8.41 9.19 -9.04
C ILE A 60 -7.44 9.26 -10.22
N LEU A 61 -6.35 10.02 -10.11
CA LEU A 61 -5.32 10.07 -11.15
C LEU A 61 -4.58 8.73 -11.29
N ALA A 62 -4.40 7.99 -10.19
CA ALA A 62 -3.77 6.68 -10.23
C ALA A 62 -4.58 5.68 -11.07
N VAL A 63 -5.89 5.60 -10.86
CA VAL A 63 -6.74 4.68 -11.64
C VAL A 63 -6.88 5.13 -13.11
N GLN A 64 -6.90 6.43 -13.37
CA GLN A 64 -6.90 6.98 -14.73
C GLN A 64 -5.58 6.66 -15.45
N GLY A 65 -4.44 6.93 -14.81
CA GLY A 65 -3.11 6.67 -15.36
C GLY A 65 -2.88 5.17 -15.60
N TRP A 66 -3.35 4.31 -14.70
CA TRP A 66 -3.30 2.86 -14.89
C TRP A 66 -4.09 2.44 -16.14
N ALA A 67 -5.33 2.91 -16.28
CA ALA A 67 -6.15 2.60 -17.44
C ALA A 67 -5.50 3.11 -18.74
N GLN A 68 -4.95 4.30 -18.74
CA GLN A 68 -4.26 4.88 -19.89
C GLN A 68 -3.02 4.06 -20.27
N HIS A 69 -2.22 3.62 -19.31
CA HIS A 69 -1.04 2.78 -19.54
C HIS A 69 -1.40 1.47 -20.24
N HIS A 70 -2.52 0.87 -19.86
CA HIS A 70 -3.01 -0.38 -20.44
C HIS A 70 -3.93 -0.20 -21.67
N ASN A 71 -4.05 1.03 -22.20
CA ASN A 71 -4.97 1.36 -23.30
C ASN A 71 -6.41 0.96 -23.03
N LEU A 72 -6.85 1.05 -21.78
CA LEU A 72 -8.20 0.73 -21.34
C LEU A 72 -9.01 2.01 -21.13
N ARG A 73 -10.32 1.90 -21.32
CA ARG A 73 -11.28 2.99 -21.03
C ARG A 73 -11.97 2.73 -19.70
N LEU A 74 -12.05 3.74 -18.87
CA LEU A 74 -12.86 3.69 -17.66
C LEU A 74 -14.34 3.80 -18.01
N ARG A 75 -15.14 2.92 -17.42
CA ARG A 75 -16.59 2.92 -17.48
C ARG A 75 -17.20 3.72 -16.34
N ALA A 76 -16.64 3.57 -15.13
CA ALA A 76 -17.11 4.24 -13.92
C ALA A 76 -15.98 4.35 -12.89
N VAL A 77 -16.05 5.39 -12.06
CA VAL A 77 -15.21 5.56 -10.87
C VAL A 77 -16.11 5.68 -9.65
N VAL A 78 -15.80 4.89 -8.62
CA VAL A 78 -16.48 4.88 -7.32
C VAL A 78 -15.58 5.58 -6.31
N ALA A 79 -16.07 6.64 -5.71
CA ALA A 79 -15.34 7.41 -4.71
C ALA A 79 -16.32 8.18 -3.81
N THR A 80 -15.84 8.86 -2.79
CA THR A 80 -16.68 9.76 -1.99
C THR A 80 -16.95 11.06 -2.76
N GLU A 81 -18.01 11.76 -2.38
CA GLU A 81 -18.39 13.04 -2.99
C GLU A 81 -17.26 14.09 -2.94
N ASP A 82 -16.53 14.14 -1.80
CA ASP A 82 -15.46 15.13 -1.64
C ASP A 82 -14.30 14.92 -2.61
N GLN A 83 -14.03 13.68 -3.01
CA GLN A 83 -13.00 13.39 -4.00
C GLN A 83 -13.40 13.89 -5.40
N PHE A 84 -14.67 13.72 -5.75
CA PHE A 84 -15.19 14.21 -7.02
C PHE A 84 -15.28 15.74 -7.12
N LYS A 85 -15.29 16.46 -5.99
CA LYS A 85 -15.21 17.94 -6.00
C LYS A 85 -13.87 18.45 -6.51
N ASN A 86 -12.80 17.70 -6.26
CA ASN A 86 -11.44 18.10 -6.59
C ASN A 86 -10.94 17.51 -7.91
N PHE A 87 -11.49 16.36 -8.33
CA PHE A 87 -11.04 15.65 -9.52
C PHE A 87 -12.23 15.13 -10.34
N ASP A 88 -12.21 15.43 -11.62
CA ASP A 88 -13.16 14.84 -12.57
C ASP A 88 -12.52 13.59 -13.19
N PRO A 89 -13.08 12.40 -12.99
CA PRO A 89 -12.56 11.18 -13.61
C PRO A 89 -12.81 11.08 -15.12
N GLY A 90 -13.54 12.01 -15.71
CA GLY A 90 -13.87 11.99 -17.15
C GLY A 90 -14.80 10.84 -17.57
N THR A 91 -15.50 10.22 -16.62
CA THR A 91 -16.41 9.11 -16.83
C THR A 91 -17.53 9.12 -15.79
N ALA A 92 -18.41 8.11 -15.81
CA ALA A 92 -19.50 8.01 -14.83
C ALA A 92 -18.97 7.99 -13.40
N LYS A 93 -19.56 8.84 -12.55
CA LYS A 93 -19.26 8.96 -11.12
C LYS A 93 -20.28 8.18 -10.32
N VAL A 94 -19.79 7.29 -9.44
CA VAL A 94 -20.63 6.59 -8.47
C VAL A 94 -20.17 7.01 -7.09
N THR A 95 -21.07 7.71 -6.37
CA THR A 95 -20.75 8.18 -5.02
C THR A 95 -20.98 7.08 -4.01
N LEU A 96 -19.91 6.73 -3.27
CA LEU A 96 -19.96 5.76 -2.20
C LEU A 96 -20.73 6.34 -1.01
N GLN A 97 -21.71 5.60 -0.51
CA GLN A 97 -22.46 5.92 0.70
C GLN A 97 -21.90 5.12 1.89
N ALA A 98 -22.13 5.59 3.10
CA ALA A 98 -21.65 4.90 4.30
C ALA A 98 -22.18 3.45 4.40
N ASP A 99 -23.40 3.21 3.97
CA ASP A 99 -24.05 1.90 3.98
C ASP A 99 -23.50 0.93 2.91
N ASP A 100 -22.76 1.46 1.92
CA ASP A 100 -22.13 0.64 0.88
C ASP A 100 -20.80 0.02 1.37
N ILE A 101 -20.28 0.45 2.53
CA ILE A 101 -19.00 -0.02 3.06
C ILE A 101 -19.24 -1.31 3.84
N PRO A 102 -18.74 -2.47 3.34
CA PRO A 102 -18.90 -3.72 4.07
C PRO A 102 -18.11 -3.69 5.39
N GLU A 103 -18.60 -4.41 6.40
CA GLU A 103 -17.83 -4.61 7.63
C GLU A 103 -16.44 -5.17 7.32
N SER A 104 -15.42 -4.49 7.83
CA SER A 104 -14.02 -4.92 7.69
C SER A 104 -13.81 -6.30 8.33
N GLY A 105 -12.99 -7.14 7.70
CA GLY A 105 -12.53 -8.42 8.27
C GLY A 105 -13.13 -9.66 7.63
N LYS A 106 -14.07 -9.56 6.70
CA LYS A 106 -14.65 -10.72 5.99
C LYS A 106 -14.27 -10.80 4.51
N MET A 107 -13.43 -9.90 4.01
CA MET A 107 -13.01 -9.94 2.61
C MET A 107 -12.07 -11.11 2.38
N GLN A 108 -12.46 -12.02 1.49
CA GLN A 108 -11.57 -13.06 0.97
C GLN A 108 -10.74 -12.48 -0.17
N GLY A 109 -9.46 -12.86 -0.22
CA GLY A 109 -8.58 -12.40 -1.28
C GLY A 109 -7.10 -12.52 -0.91
N ARG A 110 -6.26 -11.91 -1.73
CA ARG A 110 -4.82 -11.87 -1.54
C ARG A 110 -4.47 -10.89 -0.42
N ASN A 111 -3.59 -11.32 0.48
CA ASN A 111 -2.98 -10.42 1.46
C ASN A 111 -2.06 -9.39 0.78
N ARG A 112 -1.67 -8.36 1.52
CA ARG A 112 -0.85 -7.25 1.00
C ARG A 112 0.46 -7.68 0.35
N LEU A 113 1.17 -8.69 0.90
CA LEU A 113 2.40 -9.18 0.28
C LEU A 113 2.12 -9.84 -1.08
N ALA A 114 1.08 -10.66 -1.18
CA ALA A 114 0.71 -11.30 -2.44
C ALA A 114 0.23 -10.32 -3.52
N VAL A 115 -0.22 -9.13 -3.12
CA VAL A 115 -0.60 -8.07 -4.07
C VAL A 115 0.62 -7.36 -4.64
N ILE A 116 1.61 -7.01 -3.80
CA ILE A 116 2.75 -6.18 -4.23
C ILE A 116 3.98 -6.99 -4.65
N ALA A 117 4.13 -8.21 -4.13
CA ALA A 117 5.26 -9.09 -4.40
C ALA A 117 4.78 -10.56 -4.47
N PRO A 118 4.03 -10.94 -5.51
CA PRO A 118 3.40 -12.27 -5.62
C PRO A 118 4.42 -13.42 -5.61
N ASP A 119 5.58 -13.23 -6.21
CA ASP A 119 6.64 -14.25 -6.23
C ASP A 119 7.23 -14.47 -4.82
N ALA A 120 7.48 -13.40 -4.08
CA ALA A 120 7.95 -13.47 -2.69
C ALA A 120 6.89 -14.13 -1.79
N ALA A 121 5.62 -13.83 -1.99
CA ALA A 121 4.52 -14.45 -1.26
C ALA A 121 4.43 -15.95 -1.55
N SER A 122 4.54 -16.35 -2.82
CA SER A 122 4.53 -17.74 -3.27
C SER A 122 5.73 -18.51 -2.72
N HIS A 123 6.92 -17.91 -2.77
CA HIS A 123 8.13 -18.50 -2.19
C HIS A 123 7.96 -18.72 -0.69
N LEU A 124 7.56 -17.69 0.06
CA LEU A 124 7.32 -17.78 1.50
C LEU A 124 6.29 -18.87 1.85
N ALA A 125 5.24 -19.01 1.05
CA ALA A 125 4.22 -20.06 1.25
C ALA A 125 4.79 -21.48 1.08
N SER A 126 5.77 -21.67 0.20
CA SER A 126 6.39 -22.96 -0.10
C SER A 126 7.42 -23.41 0.95
N VAL A 127 7.97 -22.48 1.75
CA VAL A 127 8.99 -22.78 2.75
C VAL A 127 8.40 -23.58 3.92
N SER A 128 9.06 -24.65 4.34
CA SER A 128 8.65 -25.44 5.51
C SER A 128 8.79 -24.63 6.81
N ALA A 129 8.09 -25.06 7.86
CA ALA A 129 8.20 -24.42 9.18
C ALA A 129 9.66 -24.35 9.69
N GLY A 130 10.45 -25.40 9.46
CA GLY A 130 11.85 -25.44 9.88
C GLY A 130 12.78 -24.55 9.06
N GLY A 131 12.41 -24.21 7.83
CA GLY A 131 13.20 -23.34 6.93
C GLY A 131 12.93 -21.85 7.09
N LEU A 132 11.90 -21.44 7.84
CA LEU A 132 11.52 -20.02 7.93
C LEU A 132 12.65 -19.14 8.49
N SER A 133 13.41 -19.62 9.45
CA SER A 133 14.51 -18.86 10.05
C SER A 133 15.68 -18.62 9.08
N GLU A 134 15.80 -19.44 8.03
CA GLU A 134 16.83 -19.28 7.00
C GLU A 134 16.54 -18.12 6.05
N LEU A 135 15.29 -17.64 6.00
CA LEU A 135 14.88 -16.49 5.23
C LEU A 135 15.25 -15.16 5.90
N LEU A 136 15.57 -15.19 7.19
CA LEU A 136 15.85 -13.99 7.97
C LEU A 136 17.33 -13.61 7.91
N PRO A 137 17.65 -12.32 7.94
CA PRO A 137 19.01 -11.88 8.18
C PRO A 137 19.45 -12.34 9.58
N PRO A 138 20.76 -12.34 9.88
CA PRO A 138 21.24 -12.66 11.22
C PRO A 138 20.50 -11.84 12.28
N ALA A 139 20.16 -12.50 13.40
CA ALA A 139 19.50 -11.81 14.50
C ALA A 139 20.37 -10.64 15.01
N PRO A 140 19.77 -9.49 15.32
CA PRO A 140 20.50 -8.38 15.89
C PRO A 140 21.15 -8.77 17.21
N SER A 141 22.29 -8.18 17.53
CA SER A 141 23.01 -8.42 18.79
C SER A 141 22.23 -7.91 20.00
N ASP A 142 21.40 -6.88 19.82
CA ASP A 142 20.47 -6.40 20.83
C ASP A 142 19.17 -7.21 20.74
N THR A 143 18.85 -7.91 21.82
CA THR A 143 17.66 -8.75 21.96
C THR A 143 16.46 -7.99 22.53
N ASN A 144 16.62 -6.71 22.87
CA ASN A 144 15.51 -5.89 23.34
C ASN A 144 14.54 -5.58 22.20
N PRO A 145 13.22 -5.54 22.51
CA PRO A 145 12.26 -5.11 21.50
C PRO A 145 12.56 -3.66 21.07
N PRO A 146 12.49 -3.35 19.78
CA PRO A 146 12.55 -1.96 19.31
C PRO A 146 11.48 -1.13 20.01
N ALA A 147 11.81 0.14 20.32
CA ALA A 147 10.83 1.06 20.88
C ALA A 147 9.63 1.19 19.94
N ASP A 148 8.42 1.12 20.47
CA ASP A 148 7.21 1.29 19.66
C ASP A 148 6.92 2.79 19.45
N GLU A 149 7.28 3.29 18.28
CA GLU A 149 6.97 4.63 17.82
C GLU A 149 5.84 4.69 16.79
N THR A 150 5.14 3.58 16.58
CA THR A 150 4.13 3.41 15.52
C THR A 150 3.12 4.55 15.49
N ALA A 151 2.50 4.89 16.62
CA ALA A 151 1.48 5.94 16.69
C ALA A 151 2.05 7.33 16.36
N LYS A 152 3.24 7.63 16.83
CA LYS A 152 3.94 8.91 16.56
C LYS A 152 4.27 9.05 15.07
N LEU A 153 4.89 8.02 14.50
CA LEU A 153 5.29 8.04 13.09
C LEU A 153 4.07 8.03 12.17
N TRP A 154 3.00 7.32 12.53
CA TRP A 154 1.75 7.37 11.78
C TRP A 154 1.12 8.76 11.77
N PHE A 155 1.18 9.48 12.88
CA PHE A 155 0.74 10.87 12.93
C PHE A 155 1.54 11.76 11.97
N GLU A 156 2.87 11.58 11.88
CA GLU A 156 3.70 12.33 10.93
C GLU A 156 3.38 11.97 9.47
N VAL A 157 2.99 10.73 9.18
CA VAL A 157 2.50 10.32 7.85
C VAL A 157 1.20 11.06 7.48
N MET A 158 0.29 11.20 8.43
CA MET A 158 -1.02 11.83 8.20
C MET A 158 -0.95 13.36 8.13
N LYS A 159 -0.08 13.97 8.91
CA LYS A 159 0.01 15.43 9.11
C LYS A 159 0.14 16.23 7.80
N PRO A 160 0.99 15.86 6.83
CA PRO A 160 1.07 16.55 5.56
C PRO A 160 -0.24 16.52 4.77
N MET A 161 -1.04 15.47 4.90
CA MET A 161 -2.32 15.32 4.18
C MET A 161 -3.39 16.32 4.67
N MET A 162 -3.23 16.86 5.88
CA MET A 162 -4.09 17.92 6.44
C MET A 162 -3.64 19.33 6.01
N SER A 163 -2.51 19.44 5.31
CA SER A 163 -1.94 20.72 4.87
C SER A 163 -2.43 21.09 3.46
N THR A 164 -2.50 22.38 3.17
CA THR A 164 -2.71 22.92 1.84
C THR A 164 -1.40 23.22 1.09
N ASN A 165 -0.24 22.90 1.70
CA ASN A 165 1.06 23.09 1.07
C ASN A 165 1.17 22.29 -0.23
N PRO A 166 1.62 22.88 -1.35
CA PRO A 166 1.83 22.15 -2.60
C PRO A 166 2.82 20.98 -2.46
N ASP A 167 3.79 21.06 -1.56
CA ASP A 167 4.79 20.00 -1.32
C ASP A 167 4.32 18.90 -0.35
N ARG A 168 3.05 18.92 0.06
CA ARG A 168 2.49 17.95 1.02
C ARG A 168 2.68 16.50 0.59
N GLY A 169 2.64 16.22 -0.72
CA GLY A 169 2.84 14.87 -1.23
C GLY A 169 4.24 14.34 -0.98
N VAL A 170 5.26 15.17 -1.17
CA VAL A 170 6.67 14.82 -0.87
C VAL A 170 6.84 14.61 0.62
N ALA A 171 6.39 15.56 1.45
CA ALA A 171 6.47 15.45 2.91
C ALA A 171 5.73 14.20 3.46
N HIS A 172 4.58 13.84 2.86
CA HIS A 172 3.88 12.61 3.18
C HIS A 172 4.72 11.36 2.87
N LEU A 173 5.32 11.30 1.68
CA LEU A 173 6.14 10.17 1.28
C LEU A 173 7.42 10.05 2.11
N GLU A 174 8.08 11.17 2.46
CA GLU A 174 9.24 11.18 3.36
C GLU A 174 8.90 10.63 4.76
N ALA A 175 7.78 11.08 5.33
CA ALA A 175 7.31 10.55 6.59
C ALA A 175 6.93 9.06 6.48
N PHE A 176 6.40 8.66 5.34
CA PHE A 176 6.01 7.28 5.11
C PHE A 176 7.22 6.33 4.94
N VAL A 177 8.34 6.78 4.39
CA VAL A 177 9.61 6.01 4.42
C VAL A 177 9.98 5.71 5.87
N ASN A 178 10.00 6.71 6.73
CA ASN A 178 10.36 6.55 8.15
C ASN A 178 9.42 5.57 8.87
N TYR A 179 8.13 5.68 8.60
CA TYR A 179 7.13 4.73 9.13
C TYR A 179 7.38 3.31 8.62
N SER A 180 7.65 3.15 7.32
CA SER A 180 7.88 1.84 6.70
C SER A 180 9.13 1.16 7.24
N GLU A 181 10.22 1.93 7.45
CA GLU A 181 11.45 1.42 8.06
C GLU A 181 11.21 0.95 9.50
N HIS A 182 10.49 1.74 10.30
CA HIS A 182 10.11 1.34 11.65
C HIS A 182 9.23 0.09 11.67
N ALA A 183 8.21 0.03 10.82
CA ALA A 183 7.33 -1.13 10.71
C ALA A 183 8.08 -2.39 10.27
N LYS A 184 9.06 -2.24 9.36
CA LYS A 184 9.98 -3.29 8.94
C LYS A 184 10.80 -3.84 10.11
N GLU A 185 11.39 -2.95 10.92
CA GLU A 185 12.17 -3.33 12.11
C GLU A 185 11.32 -4.09 13.13
N GLN A 186 10.13 -3.61 13.42
CA GLN A 186 9.17 -4.27 14.30
C GLN A 186 8.76 -5.66 13.78
N ALA A 187 8.53 -5.77 12.47
CA ALA A 187 8.18 -7.04 11.84
C ALA A 187 9.35 -8.03 11.90
N LEU A 188 10.58 -7.57 11.65
CA LEU A 188 11.79 -8.40 11.76
C LEU A 188 12.01 -8.91 13.18
N TYR A 189 11.85 -8.06 14.18
CA TYR A 189 11.92 -8.48 15.58
C TYR A 189 10.88 -9.55 15.90
N ARG A 190 9.62 -9.36 15.49
CA ARG A 190 8.57 -10.38 15.66
C ARG A 190 8.91 -11.68 14.96
N ALA A 191 9.51 -11.63 13.76
CA ALA A 191 9.91 -12.84 13.02
C ALA A 191 11.00 -13.65 13.74
N HIS A 192 11.97 -12.98 14.38
CA HIS A 192 13.02 -13.64 15.17
C HIS A 192 12.50 -14.20 16.50
N THR A 193 11.50 -13.57 17.11
CA THR A 193 11.01 -13.93 18.46
C THR A 193 9.76 -14.80 18.45
N ALA A 194 9.14 -15.01 17.29
CA ALA A 194 7.96 -15.84 17.16
C ALA A 194 8.24 -17.30 17.54
N ARG A 195 7.37 -17.86 18.38
CA ARG A 195 7.47 -19.26 18.84
C ARG A 195 6.75 -20.24 17.91
N GLU A 196 5.72 -19.76 17.23
CA GLU A 196 4.87 -20.56 16.36
C GLU A 196 5.19 -20.26 14.89
N ALA A 197 5.28 -21.29 14.06
CA ALA A 197 5.62 -21.15 12.64
C ALA A 197 4.60 -20.25 11.87
N VAL A 198 3.33 -20.29 12.27
CA VAL A 198 2.29 -19.44 11.66
C VAL A 198 2.56 -17.97 11.97
N ALA A 199 2.87 -17.63 13.22
CA ALA A 199 3.21 -16.28 13.64
C ALA A 199 4.52 -15.81 13.00
N GLN A 200 5.52 -16.69 12.91
CA GLN A 200 6.79 -16.39 12.25
C GLN A 200 6.59 -16.09 10.77
N ARG A 201 5.82 -16.91 10.05
CA ARG A 201 5.52 -16.70 8.63
C ARG A 201 4.78 -15.38 8.40
N ALA A 202 3.81 -15.05 9.25
CA ALA A 202 3.10 -13.77 9.17
C ALA A 202 4.05 -12.58 9.39
N ALA A 203 4.93 -12.65 10.37
CA ALA A 203 5.91 -11.60 10.63
C ALA A 203 6.94 -11.45 9.50
N ILE A 204 7.38 -12.57 8.88
CA ILE A 204 8.24 -12.54 7.69
C ILE A 204 7.51 -11.90 6.52
N ALA A 205 6.22 -12.21 6.29
CA ALA A 205 5.43 -11.59 5.25
C ALA A 205 5.32 -10.07 5.44
N ASP A 206 5.10 -9.61 6.66
CA ASP A 206 5.09 -8.19 7.00
C ASP A 206 6.45 -7.53 6.77
N TRP A 207 7.52 -8.17 7.20
CA TRP A 207 8.87 -7.66 7.00
C TRP A 207 9.20 -7.48 5.51
N ILE A 208 8.91 -8.48 4.67
CA ILE A 208 9.12 -8.40 3.21
C ILE A 208 8.24 -7.30 2.61
N TYR A 209 6.97 -7.22 3.03
CA TYR A 209 6.05 -6.18 2.56
C TYR A 209 6.58 -4.78 2.84
N TRP A 210 6.97 -4.48 4.08
CA TRP A 210 7.48 -3.17 4.46
C TRP A 210 8.81 -2.84 3.78
N GLN A 211 9.66 -3.84 3.54
CA GLN A 211 10.87 -3.68 2.76
C GLN A 211 10.57 -3.24 1.33
N HIS A 212 9.65 -3.92 0.64
CA HIS A 212 9.24 -3.54 -0.71
C HIS A 212 8.64 -2.14 -0.76
N LEU A 213 7.76 -1.82 0.18
CA LEU A 213 7.10 -0.52 0.23
C LEU A 213 8.10 0.61 0.49
N SER A 214 9.02 0.43 1.42
CA SER A 214 10.07 1.41 1.73
C SER A 214 10.94 1.71 0.51
N VAL A 215 11.39 0.68 -0.20
CA VAL A 215 12.18 0.84 -1.44
C VAL A 215 11.36 1.59 -2.50
N LEU A 216 10.11 1.19 -2.73
CA LEU A 216 9.24 1.80 -3.72
C LEU A 216 9.02 3.29 -3.46
N ILE A 217 8.80 3.67 -2.20
CA ILE A 217 8.61 5.07 -1.81
C ILE A 217 9.93 5.85 -1.98
N SER A 218 11.05 5.27 -1.56
CA SER A 218 12.38 5.90 -1.69
C SER A 218 12.76 6.15 -3.15
N ASP A 219 12.52 5.19 -4.03
CA ASP A 219 12.75 5.33 -5.46
C ASP A 219 11.87 6.42 -6.07
N SER A 220 10.65 6.57 -5.57
CA SER A 220 9.72 7.61 -6.01
C SER A 220 10.19 9.00 -5.62
N LEU A 221 10.72 9.15 -4.40
CA LEU A 221 11.31 10.41 -3.93
C LEU A 221 12.55 10.77 -4.74
N ALA A 222 13.44 9.82 -5.01
CA ALA A 222 14.64 10.03 -5.84
C ALA A 222 14.26 10.46 -7.27
N GLY A 223 13.28 9.82 -7.88
CA GLY A 223 12.77 10.18 -9.21
C GLY A 223 12.06 11.54 -9.27
N SER A 224 11.57 12.03 -8.15
CA SER A 224 10.93 13.36 -8.05
C SER A 224 11.96 14.49 -7.91
N ALA A 225 13.09 14.22 -7.30
CA ALA A 225 14.17 15.20 -7.09
C ALA A 225 15.03 15.45 -8.34
N ALA A 226 14.96 14.56 -9.35
CA ALA A 226 15.76 14.63 -10.58
C ALA A 226 15.12 15.50 -11.69
N LYS A 227 14.07 16.25 -11.39
CA LYS A 227 13.38 17.19 -12.30
C LYS A 227 13.50 18.62 -11.79
#